data_5ea0e34e03baa9d37ada2524f158dafa
#
_entry.id   5ea0e34e03baa9d37ada2524f158dafa
#
_cell.length_a   1.000
_cell.length_b   1.000
_cell.length_c   1.000
_cell.angle_alpha   90.00
_cell.angle_beta   90.00
_cell.angle_gamma   90.00
#
_symmetry.space_group_name_H-M   'P 1'
#
loop_
_entity.id
_entity.type
_entity.pdbx_description
1 polymer ?
#
loop_
_entity_poly.entity_id
_entity_poly.type
_entity_poly.pdbx_seq_one_letter_code
_entity_poly.pdbx_strand_id
1 'polypeptide(L)'
;EEIMPRPYSNEFVLGLHHADDSKDGVKLAKLCLKVNLPIKYVADGFDVSRRTIHSWFRGSLIRKNNVEKIQRFTALIEQGLADGRLPAVNLADAKNFIDSEVRPLL
;
A
#
# COMPACT_ATOMS: atom_id res chain seq x y z
N GLU A 1 9.14 -10.18 -21.50
CA GLU A 1 8.51 -10.11 -20.19
C GLU A 1 7.85 -8.75 -20.00
N GLU A 2 6.59 -8.78 -19.67
CA GLU A 2 5.82 -7.57 -19.51
C GLU A 2 5.90 -7.06 -18.08
N ILE A 3 6.46 -5.88 -17.91
CA ILE A 3 6.58 -5.27 -16.59
C ILE A 3 5.38 -4.34 -16.38
N MET A 4 4.72 -4.47 -15.25
CA MET A 4 3.62 -3.60 -14.88
C MET A 4 4.08 -2.14 -14.84
N PRO A 5 3.37 -1.22 -15.51
CA PRO A 5 3.69 0.20 -15.39
C PRO A 5 3.65 0.63 -13.93
N ARG A 6 4.54 1.54 -13.55
CA ARG A 6 4.57 2.06 -12.18
C ARG A 6 3.21 2.71 -11.86
N PRO A 7 2.51 2.27 -10.80
CA PRO A 7 1.18 2.80 -10.47
C PRO A 7 1.20 4.20 -9.86
N TYR A 8 2.39 4.76 -9.64
CA TYR A 8 2.55 6.08 -9.02
C TYR A 8 3.37 6.98 -9.94
N SER A 9 3.03 8.28 -9.96
CA SER A 9 3.75 9.26 -10.78
C SER A 9 5.18 9.47 -10.26
N ASN A 10 6.06 9.95 -11.14
CA ASN A 10 7.43 10.28 -10.74
C ASN A 10 7.46 11.39 -9.68
N GLU A 11 6.57 12.37 -9.78
CA GLU A 11 6.46 13.44 -8.79
C GLU A 11 6.10 12.91 -7.41
N PHE A 12 5.14 11.97 -7.38
CA PHE A 12 4.74 11.31 -6.13
C PHE A 12 5.92 10.56 -5.52
N VAL A 13 6.63 9.78 -6.33
CA VAL A 13 7.78 8.98 -5.87
C VAL A 13 8.88 9.89 -5.31
N LEU A 14 9.20 10.99 -6.00
CA LEU A 14 10.21 11.95 -5.52
C LEU A 14 9.78 12.59 -4.21
N GLY A 15 8.53 13.02 -4.11
CA GLY A 15 7.99 13.59 -2.87
C GLY A 15 8.06 12.61 -1.71
N LEU A 16 7.79 11.34 -2.00
CA LEU A 16 7.83 10.28 -0.99
C LEU A 16 9.25 10.04 -0.45
N HIS A 17 10.27 10.12 -1.32
CA HIS A 17 11.66 9.98 -0.87
C HIS A 17 12.08 11.06 0.11
N HIS A 18 11.46 12.24 0.05
CA HIS A 18 11.75 13.35 0.95
C HIS A 18 10.77 13.45 2.12
N ALA A 19 9.79 12.55 2.19
CA ALA A 19 8.78 12.58 3.24
C ALA A 19 9.33 12.01 4.56
N ASP A 20 8.69 12.40 5.66
CA ASP A 20 9.08 11.99 7.01
C ASP A 20 8.71 10.52 7.27
N ASP A 21 9.71 9.66 7.39
CA ASP A 21 9.55 8.23 7.65
C ASP A 21 8.98 7.91 9.04
N SER A 22 8.90 8.88 9.93
CA SER A 22 8.33 8.64 11.26
C SER A 22 6.80 8.51 11.20
N LYS A 23 6.19 8.94 10.10
CA LYS A 23 4.73 8.84 9.93
C LYS A 23 4.33 7.47 9.40
N ASP A 24 3.34 6.84 10.04
CA ASP A 24 2.86 5.51 9.65
C ASP A 24 2.34 5.48 8.21
N GLY A 25 1.63 6.52 7.81
CA GLY A 25 1.11 6.62 6.44
C GLY A 25 2.21 6.73 5.40
N VAL A 26 3.29 7.42 5.71
CA VAL A 26 4.45 7.55 4.80
C VAL A 26 5.16 6.20 4.67
N LYS A 27 5.33 5.49 5.76
CA LYS A 27 5.90 4.12 5.73
C LYS A 27 5.03 3.19 4.88
N LEU A 28 3.71 3.29 5.04
CA LEU A 28 2.75 2.51 4.25
C LEU A 28 2.89 2.85 2.76
N ALA A 29 3.02 4.14 2.42
CA ALA A 29 3.18 4.56 1.03
C ALA A 29 4.44 3.98 0.40
N LYS A 30 5.55 4.03 1.11
CA LYS A 30 6.82 3.47 0.63
C LYS A 30 6.72 1.97 0.42
N LEU A 31 6.03 1.28 1.32
CA LEU A 31 5.82 -0.16 1.22
C LEU A 31 4.94 -0.51 0.01
N CYS A 32 3.84 0.20 -0.19
CA CYS A 32 2.95 -0.02 -1.34
C CYS A 32 3.67 0.24 -2.67
N LEU A 33 4.52 1.26 -2.71
CA LEU A 33 5.34 1.54 -3.88
C LEU A 33 6.30 0.38 -4.17
N LYS A 34 6.95 -0.13 -3.14
CA LYS A 34 7.91 -1.23 -3.25
C LYS A 34 7.26 -2.50 -3.81
N VAL A 35 6.03 -2.79 -3.42
CA VAL A 35 5.34 -4.02 -3.81
C VAL A 35 4.35 -3.83 -4.96
N ASN A 36 4.31 -2.64 -5.56
CA ASN A 36 3.46 -2.33 -6.72
C ASN A 36 1.96 -2.50 -6.46
N LEU A 37 1.49 -2.07 -5.29
CA LEU A 37 0.06 -2.09 -4.98
C LEU A 37 -0.55 -0.71 -5.25
N PRO A 38 -1.40 -0.57 -6.28
CA PRO A 38 -2.05 0.72 -6.60
C PRO A 38 -2.94 1.21 -5.46
N ILE A 39 -3.03 2.53 -5.33
CA ILE A 39 -3.86 3.18 -4.29
C ILE A 39 -5.31 2.67 -4.33
N LYS A 40 -5.86 2.47 -5.52
CA LYS A 40 -7.23 1.97 -5.68
C LYS A 40 -7.45 0.66 -4.90
N TYR A 41 -6.54 -0.28 -5.05
CA TYR A 41 -6.67 -1.58 -4.40
C TYR A 41 -6.32 -1.52 -2.92
N VAL A 42 -5.38 -0.67 -2.55
CA VAL A 42 -5.07 -0.43 -1.13
C VAL A 42 -6.28 0.15 -0.42
N ALA A 43 -6.96 1.12 -1.03
CA ALA A 43 -8.18 1.70 -0.48
C ALA A 43 -9.28 0.65 -0.32
N ASP A 44 -9.45 -0.23 -1.31
CA ASP A 44 -10.41 -1.34 -1.23
C ASP A 44 -10.07 -2.28 -0.06
N GLY A 45 -8.80 -2.57 0.14
CA GLY A 45 -8.35 -3.43 1.24
C GLY A 45 -8.65 -2.86 2.61
N PHE A 46 -8.50 -1.55 2.78
CA PHE A 46 -8.80 -0.86 4.04
C PHE A 46 -10.27 -0.47 4.17
N ASP A 47 -11.05 -0.62 3.12
CA ASP A 47 -12.45 -0.18 3.06
C ASP A 47 -12.59 1.32 3.36
N VAL A 48 -11.74 2.11 2.72
CA VAL A 48 -11.76 3.58 2.81
C VAL A 48 -11.66 4.18 1.41
N SER A 49 -11.91 5.49 1.29
CA SER A 49 -11.79 6.17 0.02
C SER A 49 -10.32 6.33 -0.40
N ARG A 50 -10.09 6.49 -1.71
CA ARG A 50 -8.75 6.79 -2.22
C ARG A 50 -8.22 8.10 -1.65
N ARG A 51 -9.10 9.08 -1.42
CA ARG A 51 -8.75 10.36 -0.80
C ARG A 51 -8.15 10.15 0.60
N THR A 52 -8.72 9.24 1.38
CA THR A 52 -8.22 8.90 2.71
C THR A 52 -6.82 8.32 2.63
N ILE A 53 -6.59 7.39 1.69
CA ILE A 53 -5.25 6.80 1.49
C ILE A 53 -4.25 7.88 1.07
N HIS A 54 -4.61 8.77 0.14
CA HIS A 54 -3.74 9.89 -0.25
C HIS A 54 -3.38 10.78 0.93
N SER A 55 -4.35 11.04 1.81
CA SER A 55 -4.13 11.83 3.02
C SER A 55 -3.11 11.14 3.93
N TRP A 56 -3.27 9.83 4.16
CA TRP A 56 -2.31 9.06 4.96
C TRP A 56 -0.91 9.09 4.36
N PHE A 57 -0.82 8.90 3.05
CA PHE A 57 0.48 8.87 2.35
C PHE A 57 1.22 10.21 2.45
N ARG A 58 0.49 11.32 2.61
CA ARG A 58 1.08 12.64 2.81
C ARG A 58 1.48 12.92 4.25
N GLY A 59 1.24 11.98 5.16
CA GLY A 59 1.62 12.13 6.55
C GLY A 59 0.57 12.75 7.46
N SER A 60 -0.69 12.77 7.02
CA SER A 60 -1.80 13.24 7.85
C SER A 60 -1.99 12.34 9.07
N LEU A 61 -2.59 12.89 10.12
CA LEU A 61 -2.88 12.16 11.34
C LEU A 61 -3.82 11.00 11.06
N ILE A 62 -3.52 9.84 11.63
CA ILE A 62 -4.31 8.61 11.43
C ILE A 62 -4.90 8.19 12.78
N ARG A 63 -6.19 7.84 12.76
CA ARG A 63 -6.88 7.36 13.96
C ARG A 63 -6.29 6.02 14.41
N LYS A 64 -6.29 5.79 15.72
CA LYS A 64 -5.69 4.60 16.34
C LYS A 64 -6.16 3.28 15.74
N ASN A 65 -7.47 3.11 15.50
CA ASN A 65 -7.99 1.89 14.91
C ASN A 65 -7.46 1.65 13.49
N ASN A 66 -7.23 2.72 12.74
CA ASN A 66 -6.64 2.61 11.41
C ASN A 66 -5.15 2.32 11.47
N VAL A 67 -4.45 2.83 12.48
CA VAL A 67 -3.02 2.49 12.71
C VAL A 67 -2.88 0.98 12.94
N GLU A 68 -3.77 0.39 13.71
CA GLU A 68 -3.77 -1.06 13.96
C GLU A 68 -3.99 -1.84 12.67
N LYS A 69 -4.91 -1.37 11.81
CA LYS A 69 -5.13 -1.97 10.47
C LYS A 69 -3.88 -1.86 9.60
N ILE A 70 -3.21 -0.73 9.62
CA ILE A 70 -1.96 -0.50 8.88
C ILE A 70 -0.89 -1.49 9.34
N GLN A 71 -0.78 -1.73 10.64
CA GLN A 71 0.17 -2.69 11.17
C GLN A 71 -0.11 -4.11 10.67
N ARG A 72 -1.38 -4.52 10.66
CA ARG A 72 -1.79 -5.82 10.13
C ARG A 72 -1.52 -5.92 8.63
N PHE A 73 -1.81 -4.86 7.89
CA PHE A 73 -1.55 -4.79 6.46
C PHE A 73 -0.06 -4.94 6.17
N THR A 74 0.78 -4.23 6.92
CA THR A 74 2.24 -4.32 6.79
C THR A 74 2.72 -5.75 7.00
N ALA A 75 2.21 -6.43 8.03
CA ALA A 75 2.57 -7.83 8.29
C ALA A 75 2.17 -8.74 7.13
N LEU A 76 0.98 -8.53 6.54
CA LEU A 76 0.51 -9.31 5.40
C LEU A 76 1.39 -9.09 4.17
N ILE A 77 1.85 -7.86 3.94
CA ILE A 77 2.75 -7.54 2.83
C ILE A 77 4.10 -8.21 3.03
N GLU A 78 4.65 -8.15 4.23
CA GLU A 78 5.92 -8.81 4.56
C GLU A 78 5.81 -10.31 4.34
N GLN A 79 4.69 -10.91 4.72
CA GLN A 79 4.42 -12.32 4.48
C GLN A 79 4.35 -12.63 2.98
N GLY A 80 3.66 -11.78 2.21
CA GLY A 80 3.57 -11.92 0.76
C GLY A 80 4.93 -11.83 0.08
N LEU A 81 5.81 -10.96 0.57
CA LEU A 81 7.19 -10.86 0.07
C LEU A 81 7.98 -12.13 0.38
N ALA A 82 7.85 -12.64 1.61
CA ALA A 82 8.54 -13.87 2.03
C ALA A 82 8.08 -15.08 1.22
N ASP A 83 6.79 -15.14 0.87
CA ASP A 83 6.20 -16.24 0.11
C ASP A 83 6.39 -16.10 -1.40
N GLY A 84 6.94 -14.99 -1.87
CA GLY A 84 7.14 -14.74 -3.30
C GLY A 84 5.89 -14.30 -4.05
N ARG A 85 4.80 -13.97 -3.36
CA ARG A 85 3.56 -13.47 -3.99
C ARG A 85 3.63 -11.98 -4.33
N LEU A 86 4.52 -11.25 -3.69
CA LEU A 86 4.78 -9.84 -3.93
C LEU A 86 6.26 -9.66 -4.30
N PRO A 87 6.65 -8.64 -5.05
CA PRO A 87 5.81 -7.57 -5.60
C PRO A 87 4.82 -8.07 -6.66
N ALA A 88 3.72 -7.35 -6.83
CA ALA A 88 2.74 -7.67 -7.87
C ALA A 88 3.34 -7.41 -9.26
N VAL A 89 3.11 -8.33 -10.19
CA VAL A 89 3.66 -8.22 -11.55
C VAL A 89 2.69 -7.59 -12.53
N ASN A 90 1.39 -7.55 -12.18
CA ASN A 90 0.35 -6.91 -12.98
C ASN A 90 -0.82 -6.50 -12.08
N LEU A 91 -1.81 -5.81 -12.67
CA LEU A 91 -2.96 -5.32 -11.93
C LEU A 91 -3.82 -6.46 -11.36
N ALA A 92 -3.98 -7.54 -12.12
CA ALA A 92 -4.74 -8.70 -11.65
C ALA A 92 -4.10 -9.32 -10.41
N ASP A 93 -2.78 -9.40 -10.40
CA ASP A 93 -2.00 -9.93 -9.28
C ASP A 93 -2.20 -9.07 -8.02
N ALA A 94 -2.11 -7.75 -8.19
CA ALA A 94 -2.33 -6.81 -7.10
C ALA A 94 -3.75 -6.92 -6.54
N LYS A 95 -4.75 -6.97 -7.43
CA LYS A 95 -6.15 -7.11 -7.03
C LYS A 95 -6.39 -8.43 -6.29
N ASN A 96 -5.85 -9.52 -6.80
CA ASN A 96 -5.99 -10.84 -6.18
C ASN A 96 -5.38 -10.88 -4.79
N PHE A 97 -4.21 -10.28 -4.61
CA PHE A 97 -3.59 -10.22 -3.30
C PHE A 97 -4.47 -9.48 -2.30
N ILE A 98 -4.99 -8.32 -2.69
CA ILE A 98 -5.88 -7.54 -1.83
C ILE A 98 -7.15 -8.32 -1.50
N ASP A 99 -7.81 -8.90 -2.51
CA ASP A 99 -9.09 -9.59 -2.31
C ASP A 99 -8.95 -10.87 -1.49
N SER A 100 -7.86 -11.62 -1.69
CA SER A 100 -7.66 -12.93 -1.05
C SER A 100 -6.98 -12.85 0.31
N GLU A 101 -6.00 -11.96 0.45
CA GLU A 101 -5.12 -11.94 1.62
C GLU A 101 -5.38 -10.78 2.57
N VAL A 102 -5.83 -9.65 2.06
CA VAL A 102 -5.96 -8.42 2.86
C VAL A 102 -7.39 -8.23 3.35
N ARG A 103 -8.38 -8.19 2.45
CA ARG A 103 -9.76 -7.90 2.83
C ARG A 103 -10.33 -8.83 3.88
N PRO A 104 -10.10 -10.16 3.83
CA PRO A 104 -10.63 -11.05 4.85
C PRO A 104 -10.02 -10.84 6.24
N LEU A 105 -8.82 -10.25 6.33
CA LEU A 105 -8.06 -10.12 7.56
C LEU A 105 -8.04 -8.70 8.13
N LEU A 106 -8.55 -7.73 7.39
CA LEU A 106 -8.73 -6.35 7.84
C LEU A 106 -10.22 -6.00 8.11
#